data_61fcd96e424700e35f2fcf040af72e4c
#
_entry.id   61fcd96e424700e35f2fcf040af72e4c
#
_cell.length_a   1.000
_cell.length_b   1.000
_cell.length_c   1.000
_cell.angle_alpha   90.00
_cell.angle_beta   90.00
_cell.angle_gamma   90.00
#
_symmetry.space_group_name_H-M   'P 1'
#
loop_
_entity.id
_entity.type
_entity.pdbx_description
1 polymer ?
#
loop_
_entity_poly.entity_id
_entity_poly.type
_entity_poly.pdbx_seq_one_letter_code
_entity_poly.pdbx_strand_id
1 'polypeptide(L)'
;MTGHNPTDRSKLGSKRHILTDKDGIPLSAVITSANTHDVTVAIDTVDSTVIKRPSLLSKPKHNQKKQNLCLDKAYHSKEVEQEIINRGYIPHIRHRREEEKLFHRTHPAARRWVVERTNSWHNRFRKLFTRYEKKDK
;
A
#
# COMPACT_ATOMS: atom_id res chain seq x y z
N MET A 1 16.23 -8.36 7.70
CA MET A 1 16.18 -7.11 6.89
C MET A 1 16.03 -5.90 7.79
N THR A 2 17.09 -5.18 8.06
CA THR A 2 17.09 -3.91 8.80
C THR A 2 17.89 -2.87 8.06
N GLY A 3 17.53 -1.59 8.18
CA GLY A 3 18.26 -0.48 7.59
C GLY A 3 18.13 0.78 8.43
N HIS A 4 19.00 1.75 8.21
CA HIS A 4 18.96 3.02 8.91
C HIS A 4 17.71 3.82 8.51
N ASN A 5 16.88 4.16 9.51
CA ASN A 5 15.67 4.95 9.28
C ASN A 5 16.03 6.43 9.10
N PRO A 6 15.82 7.02 7.92
CA PRO A 6 16.20 8.42 7.68
C PRO A 6 15.35 9.41 8.49
N THR A 7 14.17 9.01 8.96
CA THR A 7 13.23 9.87 9.70
C THR A 7 13.30 9.70 11.22
N ASP A 8 13.97 8.66 11.73
CA ASP A 8 14.09 8.37 13.17
C ASP A 8 15.57 8.30 13.60
N ARG A 9 16.30 9.40 13.46
CA ARG A 9 17.69 9.57 13.92
C ARG A 9 18.62 8.40 13.51
N SER A 10 18.44 7.90 12.28
CA SER A 10 19.20 6.77 11.73
C SER A 10 19.16 5.48 12.56
N LYS A 11 18.18 5.29 13.42
CA LYS A 11 18.02 4.01 14.11
C LYS A 11 17.77 2.87 13.12
N LEU A 12 18.35 1.71 13.45
CA LEU A 12 18.09 0.51 12.67
C LEU A 12 16.64 0.06 12.83
N GLY A 13 15.97 -0.15 11.72
CA GLY A 13 14.57 -0.56 11.72
C GLY A 13 14.15 -1.31 10.47
N SER A 14 12.94 -1.83 10.52
CA SER A 14 12.24 -2.43 9.38
C SER A 14 10.97 -1.64 9.10
N LYS A 15 10.60 -1.52 7.83
CA LYS A 15 9.38 -0.89 7.38
C LYS A 15 8.36 -1.97 6.98
N ARG A 16 7.09 -1.75 7.30
CA ARG A 16 5.98 -2.62 6.91
C ARG A 16 5.14 -1.93 5.85
N HIS A 17 5.03 -2.55 4.69
CA HIS A 17 4.12 -2.13 3.62
C HIS A 17 2.89 -3.01 3.69
N ILE A 18 1.73 -2.41 3.92
CA ILE A 18 0.48 -3.14 4.16
C ILE A 18 -0.57 -2.71 3.16
N LEU A 19 -1.17 -3.68 2.50
CA LEU A 19 -2.39 -3.51 1.72
C LEU A 19 -3.57 -4.00 2.53
N THR A 20 -4.64 -3.20 2.58
CA THR A 20 -5.89 -3.56 3.26
C THR A 20 -7.06 -3.50 2.32
N ASP A 21 -8.14 -4.20 2.66
CA ASP A 21 -9.44 -3.97 2.05
C ASP A 21 -10.10 -2.69 2.57
N LYS A 22 -11.35 -2.42 2.14
CA LYS A 22 -12.14 -1.25 2.56
C LYS A 22 -12.49 -1.23 4.06
N ASP A 23 -12.43 -2.37 4.72
CA ASP A 23 -12.78 -2.56 6.13
C ASP A 23 -11.52 -2.62 7.03
N GLY A 24 -10.32 -2.52 6.43
CA GLY A 24 -9.04 -2.51 7.13
C GLY A 24 -8.46 -3.90 7.38
N ILE A 25 -9.02 -4.93 6.75
CA ILE A 25 -8.48 -6.29 6.84
C ILE A 25 -7.21 -6.36 5.99
N PRO A 26 -6.05 -6.75 6.56
CA PRO A 26 -4.82 -6.90 5.79
C PRO A 26 -4.95 -7.97 4.71
N LEU A 27 -4.65 -7.59 3.47
CA LEU A 27 -4.63 -8.48 2.31
C LEU A 27 -3.22 -8.94 1.96
N SER A 28 -2.23 -8.09 2.24
CA SER A 28 -0.81 -8.41 2.11
C SER A 28 0.02 -7.57 3.07
N ALA A 29 1.20 -8.08 3.41
CA ALA A 29 2.20 -7.37 4.18
C ALA A 29 3.60 -7.73 3.67
N VAL A 30 4.38 -6.72 3.28
CA VAL A 30 5.78 -6.87 2.86
C VAL A 30 6.66 -6.13 3.85
N ILE A 31 7.73 -6.77 4.29
CA ILE A 31 8.69 -6.21 5.23
C ILE A 31 9.97 -5.86 4.46
N THR A 32 10.44 -4.63 4.64
CA THR A 32 11.69 -4.15 4.05
C THR A 32 12.57 -3.49 5.10
N SER A 33 13.79 -3.16 4.72
CA SER A 33 14.62 -2.28 5.52
C SER A 33 14.03 -0.86 5.59
N ALA A 34 14.25 -0.15 6.69
CA ALA A 34 13.63 1.17 6.92
C ALA A 34 14.01 2.24 5.91
N ASN A 35 15.15 2.08 5.22
CA ASN A 35 15.64 2.99 4.16
C ASN A 35 15.07 2.69 2.76
N THR A 36 14.26 1.63 2.61
CA THR A 36 13.64 1.30 1.31
C THR A 36 12.61 2.36 0.93
N HIS A 37 12.65 2.83 -0.30
CA HIS A 37 11.64 3.76 -0.82
C HIS A 37 10.30 3.03 -1.05
N ASP A 38 9.20 3.64 -0.62
CA ASP A 38 7.86 3.04 -0.69
C ASP A 38 7.45 2.69 -2.13
N VAL A 39 7.80 3.56 -3.09
CA VAL A 39 7.50 3.38 -4.51
C VAL A 39 8.06 2.09 -5.09
N THR A 40 9.24 1.65 -4.64
CA THR A 40 9.91 0.44 -5.17
C THR A 40 9.22 -0.86 -4.75
N VAL A 41 8.41 -0.83 -3.69
CA VAL A 41 7.76 -2.01 -3.09
C VAL A 41 6.24 -2.01 -3.33
N ALA A 42 5.74 -0.97 -3.98
CA ALA A 42 4.31 -0.81 -4.23
C ALA A 42 3.71 -2.03 -4.95
N ILE A 43 4.35 -2.43 -6.04
CA ILE A 43 3.88 -3.52 -6.89
C ILE A 43 4.02 -4.87 -6.20
N ASP A 44 5.15 -5.13 -5.54
CA ASP A 44 5.36 -6.35 -4.76
C ASP A 44 4.30 -6.49 -3.65
N THR A 45 3.91 -5.38 -3.02
CA THR A 45 2.85 -5.38 -2.00
C THR A 45 1.50 -5.76 -2.60
N VAL A 46 1.18 -5.28 -3.79
CA VAL A 46 -0.05 -5.64 -4.51
C VAL A 46 -0.03 -7.12 -4.94
N ASP A 47 1.08 -7.59 -5.48
CA ASP A 47 1.22 -8.95 -6.01
C ASP A 47 1.28 -10.00 -4.88
N SER A 48 1.72 -9.62 -3.67
CA SER A 48 1.75 -10.47 -2.47
C SER A 48 0.38 -10.69 -1.81
N THR A 49 -0.72 -10.25 -2.46
CA THR A 49 -2.07 -10.43 -1.92
C THR A 49 -2.41 -11.91 -1.77
N VAL A 50 -2.73 -12.34 -0.54
CA VAL A 50 -3.01 -13.74 -0.21
C VAL A 50 -4.31 -14.21 -0.87
N ILE A 51 -5.32 -13.34 -0.93
CA ILE A 51 -6.60 -13.64 -1.55
C ILE A 51 -6.53 -13.24 -3.03
N LYS A 52 -6.45 -14.24 -3.91
CA LYS A 52 -6.49 -13.97 -5.35
C LYS A 52 -7.81 -13.35 -5.74
N ARG A 53 -7.76 -12.25 -6.47
CA ARG A 53 -8.96 -11.65 -7.08
C ARG A 53 -9.61 -12.66 -8.02
N PRO A 54 -10.95 -12.73 -8.03
CA PRO A 54 -11.65 -13.43 -9.11
C PRO A 54 -11.18 -12.86 -10.44
N SER A 55 -10.79 -13.74 -11.38
CA SER A 55 -10.36 -13.30 -12.71
C SER A 55 -11.45 -12.44 -13.33
N LEU A 56 -11.08 -11.26 -13.83
CA LEU A 56 -12.00 -10.41 -14.58
C LEU A 56 -12.52 -11.13 -15.82
N LEU A 57 -11.73 -12.07 -16.35
CA LEU A 57 -12.10 -12.89 -17.53
C LEU A 57 -13.24 -13.88 -17.25
N SER A 58 -13.43 -14.28 -15.99
CA SER A 58 -14.51 -15.22 -15.60
C SER A 58 -15.86 -14.58 -15.42
N LYS A 59 -15.97 -13.26 -15.50
CA LYS A 59 -17.23 -12.52 -15.34
C LYS A 59 -17.68 -11.88 -16.67
N PRO A 60 -18.99 -11.82 -16.93
CA PRO A 60 -19.51 -11.05 -18.07
C PRO A 60 -19.00 -9.61 -18.03
N LYS A 61 -18.68 -9.01 -19.20
CA LYS A 61 -18.09 -7.65 -19.29
C LYS A 61 -18.85 -6.58 -18.49
N HIS A 62 -20.19 -6.67 -18.43
CA HIS A 62 -21.04 -5.72 -17.70
C HIS A 62 -20.93 -5.82 -16.16
N ASN A 63 -20.39 -6.94 -15.64
CA ASN A 63 -20.21 -7.17 -14.19
C ASN A 63 -18.75 -7.02 -13.72
N GLN A 64 -17.84 -6.61 -14.61
CA GLN A 64 -16.44 -6.41 -14.30
C GLN A 64 -16.22 -5.03 -13.66
N LYS A 65 -16.55 -4.88 -12.39
CA LYS A 65 -16.23 -3.65 -11.64
C LYS A 65 -14.73 -3.64 -11.33
N LYS A 66 -14.03 -2.65 -11.91
CA LYS A 66 -12.64 -2.36 -11.51
C LYS A 66 -12.63 -1.91 -10.05
N GLN A 67 -11.63 -2.36 -9.31
CA GLN A 67 -11.43 -1.98 -7.91
C GLN A 67 -10.54 -0.75 -7.82
N ASN A 68 -10.87 0.16 -6.92
CA ASN A 68 -10.04 1.31 -6.61
C ASN A 68 -8.89 0.87 -5.69
N LEU A 69 -7.66 1.33 -6.00
CA LEU A 69 -6.49 1.15 -5.16
C LEU A 69 -6.02 2.52 -4.69
N CYS A 70 -6.20 2.79 -3.39
CA CYS A 70 -5.80 4.05 -2.77
C CYS A 70 -4.37 3.95 -2.24
N LEU A 71 -3.49 4.83 -2.69
CA LEU A 71 -2.10 4.89 -2.25
C LEU A 71 -1.77 6.27 -1.69
N ASP A 72 -0.76 6.32 -0.82
CA ASP A 72 -0.24 7.60 -0.35
C ASP A 72 0.61 8.26 -1.45
N LYS A 73 0.82 9.55 -1.29
CA LYS A 73 1.63 10.40 -2.17
C LYS A 73 3.08 9.91 -2.35
N ALA A 74 3.62 9.21 -1.36
CA ALA A 74 4.94 8.59 -1.44
C ALA A 74 5.07 7.53 -2.56
N TYR A 75 3.94 7.01 -3.03
CA TYR A 75 3.87 6.02 -4.12
C TYR A 75 3.65 6.65 -5.51
N HIS A 76 3.65 7.99 -5.61
CA HIS A 76 3.43 8.67 -6.87
C HIS A 76 4.59 8.45 -7.84
N SER A 77 4.34 7.66 -8.88
CA SER A 77 5.20 7.40 -10.02
C SER A 77 4.33 7.00 -11.20
N LYS A 78 4.63 7.49 -12.40
CA LYS A 78 3.90 7.14 -13.63
C LYS A 78 4.00 5.65 -13.94
N GLU A 79 5.15 5.05 -13.65
CA GLU A 79 5.42 3.64 -13.83
C GLU A 79 4.53 2.79 -12.90
N VAL A 80 4.46 3.16 -11.61
CA VAL A 80 3.61 2.48 -10.62
C VAL A 80 2.13 2.61 -10.98
N GLU A 81 1.69 3.79 -11.41
CA GLU A 81 0.31 3.99 -11.87
C GLU A 81 -0.04 3.08 -13.05
N GLN A 82 0.85 3.00 -14.06
CA GLN A 82 0.64 2.15 -15.22
C GLN A 82 0.58 0.67 -14.84
N GLU A 83 1.47 0.23 -13.95
CA GLU A 83 1.50 -1.15 -13.45
C GLU A 83 0.23 -1.52 -12.66
N ILE A 84 -0.32 -0.58 -11.90
CA ILE A 84 -1.60 -0.73 -11.19
C ILE A 84 -2.76 -0.87 -12.18
N ILE A 85 -2.77 -0.05 -13.24
CA ILE A 85 -3.79 -0.11 -14.31
C ILE A 85 -3.69 -1.44 -15.06
N ASN A 86 -2.49 -1.90 -15.38
CA ASN A 86 -2.24 -3.19 -16.05
C ASN A 86 -2.79 -4.36 -15.23
N ARG A 87 -2.75 -4.27 -13.89
CA ARG A 87 -3.35 -5.25 -12.96
C ARG A 87 -4.87 -5.10 -12.80
N GLY A 88 -5.49 -4.16 -13.54
CA GLY A 88 -6.93 -3.97 -13.57
C GLY A 88 -7.49 -3.21 -12.36
N TYR A 89 -6.67 -2.42 -11.66
CA TYR A 89 -7.11 -1.49 -10.64
C TYR A 89 -7.29 -0.08 -11.21
N ILE A 90 -8.02 0.76 -10.50
CA ILE A 90 -8.07 2.21 -10.71
C ILE A 90 -7.19 2.85 -9.63
N PRO A 91 -6.04 3.44 -9.99
CA PRO A 91 -5.16 4.09 -9.02
C PRO A 91 -5.81 5.37 -8.48
N HIS A 92 -5.78 5.54 -7.17
CA HIS A 92 -6.13 6.76 -6.46
C HIS A 92 -4.89 7.24 -5.69
N ILE A 93 -3.99 7.94 -6.37
CA ILE A 93 -2.77 8.50 -5.80
C ILE A 93 -2.94 10.00 -5.69
N ARG A 94 -2.59 10.58 -4.55
CA ARG A 94 -2.71 12.01 -4.33
C ARG A 94 -1.57 12.75 -5.02
N HIS A 95 -1.89 13.55 -6.03
CA HIS A 95 -0.91 14.36 -6.77
C HIS A 95 -0.48 15.62 -5.99
N ARG A 96 0.60 16.27 -6.44
CA ARG A 96 1.10 17.50 -5.83
C ARG A 96 0.41 18.75 -6.42
N ARG A 97 -0.15 19.64 -5.55
CA ARG A 97 -0.61 21.01 -5.82
C ARG A 97 -1.77 21.20 -6.83
N GLU A 98 -1.51 21.52 -8.09
CA GLU A 98 -2.57 21.96 -9.03
C GLU A 98 -3.44 20.82 -9.54
N GLU A 99 -2.87 19.64 -9.74
CA GLU A 99 -3.60 18.42 -10.10
C GLU A 99 -4.54 17.98 -8.98
N GLU A 100 -4.23 18.32 -7.72
CA GLU A 100 -5.04 17.98 -6.55
C GLU A 100 -6.45 18.55 -6.63
N LYS A 101 -6.62 19.79 -7.10
CA LYS A 101 -7.94 20.45 -7.23
C LYS A 101 -8.81 19.78 -8.30
N LEU A 102 -8.21 19.38 -9.42
CA LEU A 102 -8.92 18.70 -10.51
C LEU A 102 -9.29 17.26 -10.10
N PHE A 103 -8.35 16.57 -9.45
CA PHE A 103 -8.53 15.21 -8.96
C PHE A 103 -9.68 15.11 -7.94
N HIS A 104 -9.76 16.03 -6.98
CA HIS A 104 -10.83 16.06 -5.98
C HIS A 104 -12.23 16.29 -6.57
N ARG A 105 -12.34 16.93 -7.72
CA ARG A 105 -13.63 17.13 -8.40
C ARG A 105 -14.15 15.89 -9.11
N THR A 106 -13.25 14.96 -9.48
CA THR A 106 -13.57 13.81 -10.33
C THR A 106 -13.52 12.47 -9.60
N HIS A 107 -12.87 12.40 -8.43
CA HIS A 107 -12.67 11.17 -7.69
C HIS A 107 -13.17 11.28 -6.24
N PRO A 108 -13.79 10.21 -5.69
CA PRO A 108 -14.16 10.18 -4.28
C PRO A 108 -12.92 10.27 -3.39
N ALA A 109 -13.05 10.88 -2.22
CA ALA A 109 -11.95 11.01 -1.26
C ALA A 109 -11.35 9.65 -0.90
N ALA A 110 -10.03 9.53 -1.03
CA ALA A 110 -9.32 8.31 -0.66
C ALA A 110 -9.47 8.04 0.85
N ARG A 111 -9.92 6.84 1.21
CA ARG A 111 -10.14 6.43 2.61
C ARG A 111 -8.83 6.03 3.29
N ARG A 112 -7.89 6.94 3.41
CA ARG A 112 -6.56 6.69 4.00
C ARG A 112 -6.62 6.23 5.46
N TRP A 113 -7.61 6.69 6.21
CA TRP A 113 -7.82 6.32 7.61
C TRP A 113 -7.93 4.81 7.84
N VAL A 114 -8.28 4.05 6.81
CA VAL A 114 -8.42 2.58 6.89
C VAL A 114 -7.08 1.92 7.18
N VAL A 115 -6.05 2.23 6.40
CA VAL A 115 -4.70 1.67 6.63
C VAL A 115 -4.06 2.23 7.91
N GLU A 116 -4.34 3.48 8.25
CA GLU A 116 -3.89 4.09 9.51
C GLU A 116 -4.47 3.35 10.71
N ARG A 117 -5.75 2.98 10.67
CA ARG A 117 -6.40 2.15 11.69
C ARG A 117 -5.73 0.79 11.82
N THR A 118 -5.46 0.12 10.71
CA THR A 118 -4.78 -1.18 10.70
C THR A 118 -3.38 -1.08 11.29
N ASN A 119 -2.62 -0.05 10.92
CA ASN A 119 -1.31 0.21 11.53
C ASN A 119 -1.41 0.46 13.04
N SER A 120 -2.43 1.19 13.48
CA SER A 120 -2.69 1.41 14.91
C SER A 120 -2.97 0.10 15.65
N TRP A 121 -3.73 -0.81 15.06
CA TRP A 121 -3.96 -2.15 15.63
C TRP A 121 -2.67 -2.96 15.73
N HIS A 122 -1.86 -3.00 14.66
CA HIS A 122 -0.57 -3.69 14.67
C HIS A 122 0.36 -3.17 15.78
N ASN A 123 0.36 -1.88 16.04
CA ASN A 123 1.19 -1.26 17.07
C ASN A 123 0.77 -1.64 18.51
N ARG A 124 -0.44 -2.16 18.71
CA ARG A 124 -0.88 -2.72 20.01
C ARG A 124 -0.28 -4.08 20.31
N PHE A 125 0.21 -4.79 19.30
CA PHE A 125 0.90 -6.07 19.49
C PHE A 125 2.39 -5.82 19.74
N ARG A 126 2.85 -6.10 20.96
CA ARG A 126 4.25 -5.82 21.37
C ARG A 126 5.29 -6.43 20.42
N LYS A 127 5.07 -7.66 19.95
CA LYS A 127 5.96 -8.33 19.00
C LYS A 127 6.03 -7.65 17.64
N LEU A 128 4.96 -6.98 17.19
CA LEU A 128 4.93 -6.23 15.93
C LEU A 128 5.44 -4.79 16.10
N PHE A 129 5.31 -4.24 17.30
CA PHE A 129 5.78 -2.90 17.60
C PHE A 129 7.31 -2.86 17.79
N THR A 130 7.84 -3.84 18.52
CA THR A 130 9.29 -3.96 18.76
C THR A 130 9.79 -5.28 18.22
N ARG A 131 10.72 -5.23 17.27
CA ARG A 131 11.35 -6.44 16.72
C ARG A 131 12.40 -6.94 17.70
N TYR A 132 12.18 -8.14 18.23
CA TYR A 132 13.11 -8.86 19.12
C TYR A 132 13.98 -9.85 18.34
N GLU A 133 13.49 -10.36 17.23
CA GLU A 133 14.19 -11.29 16.36
C GLU A 133 15.31 -10.57 15.59
N LYS A 134 16.55 -11.05 15.75
CA LYS A 134 17.74 -10.45 15.09
C LYS A 134 18.08 -11.14 13.77
N LYS A 135 17.60 -12.37 13.55
CA LYS A 135 17.87 -13.16 12.35
C LYS A 135 16.60 -13.36 11.55
N ASP A 136 16.73 -13.25 10.23
CA ASP A 136 15.70 -13.69 9.30
C ASP A 136 15.86 -15.22 9.15
N LYS A 137 14.82 -15.97 9.49
CA LYS A 137 14.78 -17.41 9.24
C LYS A 137 14.18 -17.67 7.87
#